data_555427672aaaa1e8d9438c9903ce8dcd
#
_entry.id   555427672aaaa1e8d9438c9903ce8dcd
#
_cell.length_a   1.000
_cell.length_b   1.000
_cell.length_c   1.000
_cell.angle_alpha   90.00
_cell.angle_beta   90.00
_cell.angle_gamma   90.00
#
_symmetry.space_group_name_H-M   'P 1'
#
loop_
_entity.id
_entity.type
_entity.pdbx_description
1 polymer ?
#
loop_
_entity_poly.entity_id
_entity_poly.type
_entity_poly.pdbx_seq_one_letter_code
_entity_poly.pdbx_strand_id
1 'polypeptide(L)'
;MTHITHTIDQLNARLARGETTREALVSQALENAAKASAKSVFTKLYPEAALAVARQADAAQAVGLEQPALAGLPVSIKDLYGVAGETTMSGSIVCKGEPVQTHDAPAIARLRAAGSAIIGKTNMTEFAFSGIGINPHYGTPVNPTDTQVARVPGGSSSGAAVSVALGLAVAGLGSDTGGSIRVPAALCGIVGFKSSQFRVPLTGALELARSLDTVCAMTRSVQDCLTVDGVLSGAMLNVKRRPLSGMRFALPQTTLLDGLDDTVAKAFARSVSALSAAGAQIIEIPLTELGEIPKLNAPGGLSPIEAYAVHHARLAKSKEGFDHRVAARIALGAPVTAQQYLAMLDNRLDWIARVELALEGFDAVLCPTTPTIAPEIAKLEASDEAFFKANGQMLRNTFAFNFLDGCSFSLPCHSAGEQAVGLMLSSVRGDDAALAAVALAVEAALGSRNKKG
;
A
#
# COMPACT_ATOMS: atom_id res chain seq x y z
N MET A 1 15.27 18.20 13.55
CA MET A 1 15.56 17.24 12.48
C MET A 1 14.58 17.49 11.37
N THR A 2 15.04 17.90 10.20
CA THR A 2 14.14 18.14 9.05
C THR A 2 13.83 16.83 8.36
N HIS A 3 12.63 16.32 8.54
CA HIS A 3 12.07 15.21 7.78
C HIS A 3 11.28 15.79 6.59
N ILE A 4 11.13 15.04 5.51
CA ILE A 4 10.24 15.41 4.41
C ILE A 4 8.80 15.22 4.90
N THR A 5 8.17 16.29 5.38
CA THR A 5 6.79 16.29 5.89
C THR A 5 5.79 16.93 4.92
N HIS A 6 6.27 17.51 3.84
CA HIS A 6 5.51 18.24 2.84
C HIS A 6 4.97 17.31 1.74
N THR A 7 3.87 17.68 1.14
CA THR A 7 3.36 17.04 -0.10
C THR A 7 4.26 17.35 -1.28
N ILE A 8 4.12 16.61 -2.38
CA ILE A 8 4.87 16.82 -3.62
C ILE A 8 4.67 18.25 -4.13
N ASP A 9 3.43 18.76 -4.15
CA ASP A 9 3.12 20.13 -4.60
C ASP A 9 3.78 21.19 -3.70
N GLN A 10 3.75 20.97 -2.37
CA GLN A 10 4.42 21.90 -1.44
C GLN A 10 5.94 21.90 -1.63
N LEU A 11 6.54 20.73 -1.87
CA LEU A 11 7.98 20.64 -2.15
C LEU A 11 8.32 21.35 -3.45
N ASN A 12 7.58 21.11 -4.53
CA ASN A 12 7.78 21.77 -5.81
C ASN A 12 7.64 23.29 -5.70
N ALA A 13 6.67 23.78 -4.93
CA ALA A 13 6.55 25.21 -4.66
C ALA A 13 7.76 25.78 -3.89
N ARG A 14 8.33 25.06 -2.92
CA ARG A 14 9.54 25.46 -2.19
C ARG A 14 10.78 25.44 -3.08
N LEU A 15 10.91 24.43 -3.93
CA LEU A 15 11.98 24.33 -4.93
C LEU A 15 11.94 25.51 -5.92
N ALA A 16 10.72 25.86 -6.40
CA ALA A 16 10.53 27.00 -7.31
C ALA A 16 10.91 28.36 -6.67
N ARG A 17 10.75 28.50 -5.34
CA ARG A 17 11.15 29.70 -4.58
C ARG A 17 12.61 29.68 -4.13
N GLY A 18 13.37 28.61 -4.42
CA GLY A 18 14.77 28.48 -3.99
C GLY A 18 14.94 28.26 -2.47
N GLU A 19 13.91 27.85 -1.75
CA GLU A 19 13.97 27.58 -0.31
C GLU A 19 14.70 26.28 0.03
N THR A 20 14.87 25.41 -0.92
CA THR A 20 15.62 24.14 -0.84
C THR A 20 16.05 23.71 -2.23
N THR A 21 16.88 22.66 -2.32
CA THR A 21 17.26 21.99 -3.55
C THR A 21 16.89 20.51 -3.49
N ARG A 22 16.77 19.86 -4.62
CA ARG A 22 16.51 18.41 -4.69
C ARG A 22 17.68 17.62 -4.12
N GLU A 23 18.91 18.08 -4.38
CA GLU A 23 20.11 17.49 -3.77
C GLU A 23 20.04 17.53 -2.24
N ALA A 24 19.63 18.64 -1.64
CA ALA A 24 19.48 18.76 -0.19
C ALA A 24 18.40 17.82 0.35
N LEU A 25 17.28 17.68 -0.36
CA LEU A 25 16.20 16.75 0.04
C LEU A 25 16.66 15.29 -0.01
N VAL A 26 17.36 14.88 -1.07
CA VAL A 26 17.87 13.51 -1.22
C VAL A 26 19.00 13.24 -0.22
N SER A 27 19.93 14.17 -0.01
CA SER A 27 20.99 14.04 1.01
C SER A 27 20.39 13.82 2.40
N GLN A 28 19.41 14.65 2.78
CA GLN A 28 18.71 14.53 4.06
C GLN A 28 17.97 13.18 4.21
N ALA A 29 17.32 12.72 3.13
CA ALA A 29 16.65 11.41 3.11
C ALA A 29 17.64 10.27 3.35
N LEU A 30 18.79 10.27 2.69
CA LEU A 30 19.86 9.27 2.84
C LEU A 30 20.50 9.31 4.24
N GLU A 31 20.79 10.49 4.77
CA GLU A 31 21.29 10.65 6.14
C GLU A 31 20.29 10.10 7.18
N ASN A 32 18.99 10.38 6.99
CA ASN A 32 17.96 9.87 7.88
C ASN A 32 17.77 8.34 7.72
N ALA A 33 17.96 7.80 6.50
CA ALA A 33 17.90 6.35 6.26
C ALA A 33 19.00 5.56 7.00
N ALA A 34 20.11 6.20 7.33
CA ALA A 34 21.20 5.60 8.12
C ALA A 34 20.95 5.58 9.64
N LYS A 35 19.88 6.24 10.14
CA LYS A 35 19.58 6.32 11.57
C LYS A 35 18.93 5.05 12.10
N ALA A 36 19.02 4.85 13.42
CA ALA A 36 18.42 3.70 14.10
C ALA A 36 16.88 3.61 13.90
N SER A 37 16.18 4.75 13.77
CA SER A 37 14.75 4.81 13.49
C SER A 37 14.37 4.23 12.11
N ALA A 38 15.31 4.20 11.18
CA ALA A 38 15.13 3.62 9.84
C ALA A 38 15.75 2.22 9.70
N LYS A 39 16.14 1.59 10.81
CA LYS A 39 16.68 0.22 10.79
C LYS A 39 15.69 -0.72 10.11
N SER A 40 16.19 -1.58 9.25
CA SER A 40 15.43 -2.56 8.46
C SER A 40 14.41 -1.98 7.47
N VAL A 41 14.40 -0.66 7.20
CA VAL A 41 13.50 -0.04 6.21
C VAL A 41 13.94 -0.37 4.78
N PHE A 42 15.24 -0.39 4.53
CA PHE A 42 15.80 -0.66 3.20
C PHE A 42 16.57 -1.98 3.20
N THR A 43 16.43 -2.75 2.11
CA THR A 43 17.29 -3.90 1.79
C THR A 43 18.53 -3.44 1.00
N LYS A 44 18.42 -2.33 0.27
CA LYS A 44 19.50 -1.72 -0.51
C LYS A 44 19.26 -0.23 -0.70
N LEU A 45 20.30 0.59 -0.58
CA LEU A 45 20.27 2.03 -0.89
C LEU A 45 21.03 2.30 -2.19
N TYR A 46 20.67 3.41 -2.88
CA TYR A 46 21.27 3.89 -4.12
C TYR A 46 21.77 5.36 -3.99
N PRO A 47 22.66 5.68 -3.04
CA PRO A 47 22.97 7.06 -2.70
C PRO A 47 23.55 7.86 -3.88
N GLU A 48 24.53 7.30 -4.60
CA GLU A 48 25.20 7.99 -5.71
C GLU A 48 24.25 8.27 -6.87
N ALA A 49 23.46 7.26 -7.27
CA ALA A 49 22.51 7.40 -8.36
C ALA A 49 21.38 8.39 -8.01
N ALA A 50 20.85 8.35 -6.79
CA ALA A 50 19.80 9.26 -6.34
C ALA A 50 20.28 10.72 -6.29
N LEU A 51 21.50 10.97 -5.77
CA LEU A 51 22.11 12.31 -5.73
C LEU A 51 22.41 12.82 -7.14
N ALA A 52 22.89 11.98 -8.06
CA ALA A 52 23.14 12.38 -9.45
C ALA A 52 21.85 12.85 -10.15
N VAL A 53 20.73 12.12 -9.96
CA VAL A 53 19.41 12.50 -10.51
C VAL A 53 18.92 13.82 -9.89
N ALA A 54 19.09 14.01 -8.59
CA ALA A 54 18.69 15.23 -7.90
C ALA A 54 19.46 16.45 -8.43
N ARG A 55 20.80 16.35 -8.54
CA ARG A 55 21.66 17.41 -9.10
C ARG A 55 21.31 17.76 -10.55
N GLN A 56 21.03 16.75 -11.38
CA GLN A 56 20.60 16.94 -12.76
C GLN A 56 19.30 17.75 -12.83
N ALA A 57 18.31 17.41 -11.99
CA ALA A 57 17.05 18.13 -11.94
C ALA A 57 17.21 19.58 -11.41
N ASP A 58 18.09 19.82 -10.43
CA ASP A 58 18.41 21.17 -9.95
C ASP A 58 19.12 22.01 -11.04
N ALA A 59 20.06 21.40 -11.76
CA ALA A 59 20.75 22.08 -12.87
C ALA A 59 19.81 22.44 -14.03
N ALA A 60 18.88 21.56 -14.36
CA ALA A 60 17.84 21.79 -15.37
C ALA A 60 16.90 22.94 -14.96
N GLN A 61 16.45 22.97 -13.70
CA GLN A 61 15.65 24.07 -13.18
C GLN A 61 16.40 25.41 -13.20
N ALA A 62 17.69 25.42 -12.88
CA ALA A 62 18.51 26.66 -12.85
C ALA A 62 18.61 27.33 -14.22
N VAL A 63 18.48 26.58 -15.32
CA VAL A 63 18.45 27.14 -16.70
C VAL A 63 17.00 27.30 -17.23
N GLY A 64 15.99 27.21 -16.36
CA GLY A 64 14.60 27.50 -16.70
C GLY A 64 13.85 26.37 -17.40
N LEU A 65 14.37 25.13 -17.40
CA LEU A 65 13.67 23.98 -17.96
C LEU A 65 12.54 23.52 -17.00
N GLU A 66 11.35 23.34 -17.54
CA GLU A 66 10.21 22.80 -16.79
C GLU A 66 10.51 21.37 -16.32
N GLN A 67 10.17 21.09 -15.06
CA GLN A 67 10.45 19.81 -14.45
C GLN A 67 9.16 18.99 -14.21
N PRO A 68 9.16 17.68 -14.49
CA PRO A 68 8.10 16.79 -14.04
C PRO A 68 7.90 16.85 -12.52
N ALA A 69 6.68 16.58 -12.05
CA ALA A 69 6.33 16.71 -10.64
C ALA A 69 7.21 15.89 -9.68
N LEU A 70 7.77 14.75 -10.15
CA LEU A 70 8.63 13.86 -9.36
C LEU A 70 10.13 14.09 -9.61
N ALA A 71 10.51 15.02 -10.50
CA ALA A 71 11.91 15.21 -10.88
C ALA A 71 12.80 15.49 -9.66
N GLY A 72 13.82 14.67 -9.46
CA GLY A 72 14.80 14.77 -8.37
C GLY A 72 14.24 14.55 -6.97
N LEU A 73 12.93 14.23 -6.81
CA LEU A 73 12.36 13.94 -5.50
C LEU A 73 12.65 12.48 -5.08
N PRO A 74 12.96 12.24 -3.78
CA PRO A 74 13.28 10.90 -3.28
C PRO A 74 12.06 9.98 -3.29
N VAL A 75 12.17 8.84 -3.97
CA VAL A 75 11.16 7.78 -4.05
C VAL A 75 11.79 6.47 -3.60
N SER A 76 11.07 5.66 -2.84
CA SER A 76 11.47 4.31 -2.46
C SER A 76 10.69 3.27 -3.26
N ILE A 77 11.31 2.09 -3.51
CA ILE A 77 10.69 1.02 -4.28
C ILE A 77 10.73 -0.31 -3.51
N LYS A 78 9.63 -1.04 -3.50
CA LYS A 78 9.53 -2.36 -2.84
C LYS A 78 10.46 -3.37 -3.52
N ASP A 79 11.12 -4.22 -2.75
CA ASP A 79 12.15 -5.15 -3.23
C ASP A 79 11.65 -6.26 -4.17
N LEU A 80 10.36 -6.30 -4.50
CA LEU A 80 9.81 -7.23 -5.49
C LEU A 80 9.94 -6.76 -6.95
N TYR A 81 10.32 -5.50 -7.18
CA TYR A 81 10.45 -4.98 -8.54
C TYR A 81 11.81 -5.26 -9.14
N GLY A 82 11.80 -5.72 -10.39
CA GLY A 82 13.01 -5.89 -11.19
C GLY A 82 13.67 -4.56 -11.49
N VAL A 83 14.97 -4.47 -11.19
CA VAL A 83 15.85 -3.37 -11.55
C VAL A 83 16.95 -3.94 -12.42
N ALA A 84 17.22 -3.33 -13.57
CA ALA A 84 18.24 -3.77 -14.51
C ALA A 84 19.60 -3.93 -13.82
N GLY A 85 20.26 -5.06 -14.06
CA GLY A 85 21.55 -5.39 -13.43
C GLY A 85 21.48 -5.96 -12.02
N GLU A 86 20.27 -6.20 -11.47
CA GLU A 86 20.08 -6.70 -10.12
C GLU A 86 19.21 -7.97 -10.08
N THR A 87 19.47 -8.86 -9.13
CA THR A 87 18.56 -9.95 -8.78
C THR A 87 17.39 -9.41 -7.97
N THR A 88 16.17 -9.82 -8.30
CA THR A 88 14.97 -9.48 -7.52
C THR A 88 14.89 -10.38 -6.29
N MET A 89 15.12 -9.84 -5.10
CA MET A 89 15.17 -10.61 -3.86
C MET A 89 13.78 -10.83 -3.24
N SER A 90 12.84 -9.90 -3.42
CA SER A 90 11.47 -9.97 -2.87
C SER A 90 11.42 -10.25 -1.36
N GLY A 91 12.33 -9.62 -0.60
CA GLY A 91 12.44 -9.80 0.84
C GLY A 91 12.89 -11.20 1.27
N SER A 92 13.47 -12.01 0.38
CA SER A 92 13.86 -13.40 0.63
C SER A 92 15.33 -13.65 0.34
N ILE A 93 15.95 -14.53 1.13
CA ILE A 93 17.33 -14.98 0.88
C ILE A 93 17.41 -16.14 -0.13
N VAL A 94 16.28 -16.83 -0.40
CA VAL A 94 16.27 -17.97 -1.35
C VAL A 94 16.44 -17.55 -2.80
N CYS A 95 16.19 -16.27 -3.11
CA CYS A 95 16.43 -15.70 -4.45
C CYS A 95 17.91 -15.36 -4.70
N LYS A 96 18.77 -15.49 -3.70
CA LYS A 96 20.20 -15.21 -3.85
C LYS A 96 20.83 -16.14 -4.89
N GLY A 97 21.47 -15.53 -5.90
CA GLY A 97 22.08 -16.27 -7.01
C GLY A 97 21.13 -16.60 -8.17
N GLU A 98 19.85 -16.16 -8.11
CA GLU A 98 18.99 -16.17 -9.29
C GLU A 98 19.47 -15.15 -10.33
N PRO A 99 19.05 -15.29 -11.62
CA PRO A 99 19.47 -14.40 -12.69
C PRO A 99 19.17 -12.93 -12.39
N VAL A 100 20.08 -12.06 -12.80
CA VAL A 100 19.86 -10.60 -12.75
C VAL A 100 18.83 -10.19 -13.80
N GLN A 101 18.06 -9.15 -13.50
CA GLN A 101 17.12 -8.58 -14.44
C GLN A 101 17.84 -7.86 -15.57
N THR A 102 17.45 -8.10 -16.80
CA THR A 102 18.03 -7.43 -17.98
C THR A 102 17.42 -6.04 -18.23
N HIS A 103 16.24 -5.80 -17.69
CA HIS A 103 15.48 -4.55 -17.85
C HIS A 103 14.83 -4.15 -16.54
N ASP A 104 14.58 -2.84 -16.38
CA ASP A 104 13.72 -2.34 -15.32
C ASP A 104 12.29 -2.83 -15.53
N ALA A 105 11.57 -3.13 -14.45
CA ALA A 105 10.11 -3.27 -14.49
C ALA A 105 9.48 -1.98 -15.05
N PRO A 106 8.38 -2.04 -15.84
CA PRO A 106 7.75 -0.84 -16.39
C PRO A 106 7.45 0.25 -15.38
N ALA A 107 7.03 -0.11 -14.16
CA ALA A 107 6.83 0.85 -13.07
C ALA A 107 8.12 1.59 -12.69
N ILE A 108 9.25 0.89 -12.64
CA ILE A 108 10.58 1.48 -12.36
C ILE A 108 11.04 2.35 -13.51
N ALA A 109 10.92 1.87 -14.74
CA ALA A 109 11.28 2.64 -15.94
C ALA A 109 10.49 3.96 -16.04
N ARG A 110 9.18 3.93 -15.72
CA ARG A 110 8.34 5.13 -15.69
C ARG A 110 8.71 6.11 -14.58
N LEU A 111 9.03 5.63 -13.37
CA LEU A 111 9.53 6.48 -12.30
C LEU A 111 10.86 7.16 -12.70
N ARG A 112 11.80 6.42 -13.34
CA ARG A 112 13.04 6.99 -13.86
C ARG A 112 12.78 8.01 -14.97
N ALA A 113 11.86 7.71 -15.89
CA ALA A 113 11.48 8.64 -16.96
C ALA A 113 10.82 9.92 -16.43
N ALA A 114 10.11 9.84 -15.29
CA ALA A 114 9.58 10.99 -14.56
C ALA A 114 10.65 11.73 -13.75
N GLY A 115 11.92 11.34 -13.84
CA GLY A 115 13.05 11.96 -13.16
C GLY A 115 13.11 11.68 -11.66
N SER A 116 12.40 10.69 -11.13
CA SER A 116 12.40 10.38 -9.69
C SER A 116 13.79 9.94 -9.21
N ALA A 117 14.25 10.47 -8.08
CA ALA A 117 15.45 10.01 -7.39
C ALA A 117 15.14 8.74 -6.57
N ILE A 118 15.30 7.56 -7.18
CA ILE A 118 15.08 6.30 -6.48
C ILE A 118 16.20 6.11 -5.45
N ILE A 119 15.86 6.22 -4.16
CA ILE A 119 16.83 6.17 -3.05
C ILE A 119 17.19 4.76 -2.61
N GLY A 120 16.36 3.76 -2.92
CA GLY A 120 16.65 2.37 -2.56
C GLY A 120 15.47 1.42 -2.68
N LYS A 121 15.79 0.13 -2.52
CA LYS A 121 14.83 -0.96 -2.36
C LYS A 121 14.42 -1.10 -0.92
N THR A 122 13.12 -1.13 -0.65
CA THR A 122 12.58 -1.25 0.70
C THR A 122 12.29 -2.69 1.07
N ASN A 123 12.50 -2.96 2.35
CA ASN A 123 12.13 -4.22 2.97
C ASN A 123 10.62 -4.49 2.83
N MET A 124 10.28 -5.75 2.85
CA MET A 124 8.92 -6.24 2.67
C MET A 124 8.75 -7.60 3.37
N THR A 125 7.53 -8.01 3.64
CA THR A 125 7.28 -9.42 3.98
C THR A 125 7.74 -10.30 2.83
N GLU A 126 8.42 -11.40 3.14
CA GLU A 126 8.93 -12.35 2.15
C GLU A 126 7.84 -12.72 1.13
N PHE A 127 8.17 -12.60 -0.18
CA PHE A 127 7.26 -12.87 -1.31
C PHE A 127 5.90 -12.18 -1.22
N ALA A 128 5.84 -11.03 -0.55
CA ALA A 128 4.60 -10.26 -0.33
C ALA A 128 3.49 -11.03 0.44
N PHE A 129 3.78 -12.16 1.09
CA PHE A 129 2.78 -13.10 1.56
C PHE A 129 2.40 -12.95 3.05
N SER A 130 2.23 -11.73 3.54
CA SER A 130 1.57 -11.41 4.82
C SER A 130 1.22 -9.91 4.89
N GLY A 131 0.14 -9.56 5.58
CA GLY A 131 -0.25 -8.17 5.90
C GLY A 131 0.44 -7.60 7.14
N ILE A 132 1.33 -8.35 7.78
CA ILE A 132 1.93 -7.98 9.08
C ILE A 132 3.20 -7.12 8.90
N GLY A 133 4.08 -7.45 7.96
CA GLY A 133 5.32 -6.70 7.72
C GLY A 133 6.55 -7.27 8.43
N ILE A 134 6.44 -8.40 9.13
CA ILE A 134 7.60 -9.12 9.70
C ILE A 134 8.42 -9.76 8.59
N ASN A 135 9.74 -9.65 8.69
CA ASN A 135 10.70 -10.32 7.82
C ASN A 135 11.89 -10.85 8.65
N PRO A 136 12.08 -12.17 8.77
CA PRO A 136 13.16 -12.73 9.57
C PRO A 136 14.55 -12.59 8.91
N HIS A 137 14.62 -12.35 7.59
CA HIS A 137 15.87 -12.28 6.83
C HIS A 137 16.52 -10.90 6.89
N TYR A 138 15.71 -9.83 6.83
CA TYR A 138 16.16 -8.43 6.77
C TYR A 138 15.78 -7.63 8.03
N GLY A 139 15.17 -8.31 9.03
CA GLY A 139 14.58 -7.65 10.20
C GLY A 139 13.25 -6.97 9.88
N THR A 140 12.56 -6.50 10.90
CA THR A 140 11.25 -5.87 10.79
C THR A 140 11.36 -4.37 10.96
N PRO A 141 10.92 -3.53 10.00
CA PRO A 141 10.83 -2.09 10.21
C PRO A 141 9.84 -1.80 11.34
N VAL A 142 10.20 -0.93 12.26
CA VAL A 142 9.29 -0.54 13.36
C VAL A 142 8.33 0.53 12.88
N ASN A 143 7.06 0.41 13.26
CA ASN A 143 6.04 1.41 13.01
C ASN A 143 6.41 2.73 13.70
N PRO A 144 6.53 3.86 12.98
CA PRO A 144 6.98 5.12 13.55
C PRO A 144 5.92 5.87 14.37
N THR A 145 4.66 5.41 14.38
CA THR A 145 3.55 6.09 15.09
C THR A 145 3.52 5.79 16.59
N ASP A 146 4.25 4.76 17.05
CA ASP A 146 4.41 4.44 18.47
C ASP A 146 5.91 4.40 18.81
N THR A 147 6.33 5.32 19.68
CA THR A 147 7.73 5.41 20.13
C THR A 147 8.00 4.65 21.43
N GLN A 148 6.97 4.11 22.08
CA GLN A 148 7.07 3.40 23.36
C GLN A 148 7.09 1.89 23.19
N VAL A 149 6.32 1.39 22.22
CA VAL A 149 6.17 -0.05 21.94
C VAL A 149 6.53 -0.30 20.49
N ALA A 150 7.41 -1.28 20.25
CA ALA A 150 7.76 -1.72 18.90
C ALA A 150 6.56 -2.47 18.27
N ARG A 151 5.87 -1.79 17.36
CA ARG A 151 4.71 -2.33 16.63
C ARG A 151 5.05 -2.63 15.18
N VAL A 152 4.31 -3.56 14.60
CA VAL A 152 4.44 -3.86 13.17
C VAL A 152 3.98 -2.67 12.32
N PRO A 153 4.65 -2.40 11.20
CA PRO A 153 4.23 -1.32 10.29
C PRO A 153 3.07 -1.72 9.39
N GLY A 154 2.64 -2.97 9.44
CA GLY A 154 1.82 -3.56 8.39
C GLY A 154 2.65 -3.97 7.19
N GLY A 155 2.04 -4.76 6.32
CA GLY A 155 2.70 -5.35 5.16
C GLY A 155 1.71 -5.69 4.02
N SER A 156 2.29 -6.21 2.99
CA SER A 156 3.68 -6.63 2.79
C SER A 156 4.65 -5.50 2.43
N SER A 157 4.17 -4.29 2.06
CA SER A 157 5.01 -3.14 1.67
C SER A 157 5.51 -2.35 2.91
N SER A 158 6.08 -3.07 3.89
CA SER A 158 6.44 -2.56 5.21
C SER A 158 7.45 -1.41 5.18
N GLY A 159 8.59 -1.62 4.53
CA GLY A 159 9.63 -0.60 4.41
C GLY A 159 9.20 0.61 3.57
N ALA A 160 8.37 0.39 2.53
CA ALA A 160 7.84 1.47 1.71
C ALA A 160 6.95 2.41 2.54
N ALA A 161 6.05 1.88 3.38
CA ALA A 161 5.23 2.69 4.28
C ALA A 161 6.06 3.45 5.29
N VAL A 162 6.99 2.78 5.97
CA VAL A 162 7.86 3.40 6.97
C VAL A 162 8.75 4.48 6.35
N SER A 163 9.26 4.27 5.12
CA SER A 163 10.07 5.28 4.42
C SER A 163 9.31 6.59 4.19
N VAL A 164 8.03 6.52 3.82
CA VAL A 164 7.17 7.69 3.66
C VAL A 164 6.83 8.31 5.02
N ALA A 165 6.42 7.49 5.99
CA ALA A 165 6.04 7.97 7.32
C ALA A 165 7.20 8.70 8.05
N LEU A 166 8.43 8.19 7.92
CA LEU A 166 9.65 8.83 8.45
C LEU A 166 10.17 10.00 7.59
N GLY A 167 9.54 10.31 6.46
CA GLY A 167 10.02 11.37 5.56
C GLY A 167 11.35 11.08 4.89
N LEU A 168 11.62 9.82 4.58
CA LEU A 168 12.76 9.38 3.77
C LEU A 168 12.43 9.43 2.28
N ALA A 169 11.15 9.31 1.95
CA ALA A 169 10.65 9.38 0.59
C ALA A 169 9.35 10.17 0.52
N VAL A 170 9.07 10.81 -0.62
CA VAL A 170 7.78 11.46 -0.90
C VAL A 170 6.74 10.41 -1.28
N ALA A 171 7.18 9.30 -1.88
CA ALA A 171 6.35 8.18 -2.28
C ALA A 171 7.08 6.85 -2.06
N GLY A 172 6.36 5.83 -1.62
CA GLY A 172 6.81 4.45 -1.51
C GLY A 172 6.06 3.58 -2.50
N LEU A 173 6.74 3.11 -3.56
CA LEU A 173 6.17 2.15 -4.50
C LEU A 173 6.05 0.79 -3.81
N GLY A 174 4.86 0.19 -3.85
CA GLY A 174 4.56 -1.12 -3.31
C GLY A 174 3.62 -1.91 -4.21
N SER A 175 3.03 -2.97 -3.65
CA SER A 175 2.01 -3.80 -4.31
C SER A 175 0.90 -4.11 -3.32
N ASP A 176 -0.31 -4.36 -3.82
CA ASP A 176 -1.47 -4.72 -3.00
C ASP A 176 -2.20 -5.92 -3.61
N THR A 177 -2.13 -7.07 -2.94
CA THR A 177 -2.77 -8.34 -3.32
C THR A 177 -3.96 -8.65 -2.41
N GLY A 178 -3.86 -8.25 -1.15
CA GLY A 178 -4.91 -8.45 -0.14
C GLY A 178 -5.01 -7.29 0.85
N GLY A 179 -4.27 -6.19 0.59
CA GLY A 179 -4.20 -5.04 1.48
C GLY A 179 -2.80 -4.45 1.64
N SER A 180 -1.81 -4.97 0.89
CA SER A 180 -0.39 -4.68 1.14
C SER A 180 0.08 -3.26 0.82
N ILE A 181 -0.79 -2.36 0.42
CA ILE A 181 -0.65 -0.89 0.38
C ILE A 181 -1.49 -0.26 1.50
N ARG A 182 -2.75 -0.67 1.59
CA ARG A 182 -3.73 -0.01 2.46
C ARG A 182 -3.50 -0.33 3.94
N VAL A 183 -3.15 -1.57 4.28
CA VAL A 183 -2.83 -1.97 5.66
C VAL A 183 -1.63 -1.18 6.19
N PRO A 184 -0.44 -1.20 5.55
CA PRO A 184 0.69 -0.43 6.07
C PRO A 184 0.45 1.09 6.02
N ALA A 185 -0.30 1.61 5.05
CA ALA A 185 -0.69 3.02 5.05
C ALA A 185 -1.53 3.40 6.27
N ALA A 186 -2.55 2.58 6.60
CA ALA A 186 -3.39 2.79 7.78
C ALA A 186 -2.61 2.77 9.08
N LEU A 187 -1.74 1.76 9.26
CA LEU A 187 -0.97 1.56 10.49
C LEU A 187 0.18 2.57 10.65
N CYS A 188 0.72 3.12 9.55
CA CYS A 188 1.77 4.14 9.58
C CYS A 188 1.22 5.59 9.46
N GLY A 189 -0.09 5.78 9.41
CA GLY A 189 -0.71 7.10 9.39
C GLY A 189 -0.47 7.91 8.11
N ILE A 190 -0.38 7.25 6.96
CA ILE A 190 -0.19 7.84 5.64
C ILE A 190 -1.33 7.45 4.68
N VAL A 191 -1.34 8.02 3.48
CA VAL A 191 -2.32 7.69 2.45
C VAL A 191 -1.84 6.54 1.60
N GLY A 192 -2.70 5.54 1.38
CA GLY A 192 -2.46 4.44 0.45
C GLY A 192 -3.55 4.38 -0.61
N PHE A 193 -3.16 4.31 -1.88
CA PHE A 193 -4.08 4.11 -2.99
C PHE A 193 -3.84 2.77 -3.67
N LYS A 194 -4.83 1.89 -3.63
CA LYS A 194 -4.89 0.70 -4.47
C LYS A 194 -5.79 1.03 -5.67
N SER A 195 -5.21 1.10 -6.84
CA SER A 195 -5.97 1.27 -8.08
C SER A 195 -6.75 0.00 -8.46
N SER A 196 -7.66 0.13 -9.41
CA SER A 196 -8.34 -1.02 -10.01
C SER A 196 -7.36 -2.03 -10.58
N GLN A 197 -7.77 -3.31 -10.61
CA GLN A 197 -6.99 -4.37 -11.24
C GLN A 197 -6.65 -4.00 -12.69
N PHE A 198 -5.42 -4.30 -13.11
CA PHE A 198 -4.87 -4.04 -14.46
C PHE A 198 -4.65 -2.55 -14.84
N ARG A 199 -4.92 -1.58 -13.96
CA ARG A 199 -4.64 -0.18 -14.26
C ARG A 199 -3.14 0.09 -14.44
N VAL A 200 -2.30 -0.51 -13.61
CA VAL A 200 -0.83 -0.44 -13.72
C VAL A 200 -0.29 -1.81 -14.11
N PRO A 201 0.62 -1.92 -15.09
CA PRO A 201 1.20 -3.20 -15.51
C PRO A 201 1.96 -3.90 -14.37
N LEU A 202 1.75 -5.21 -14.21
CA LEU A 202 2.45 -6.08 -13.24
C LEU A 202 3.82 -6.57 -13.74
N THR A 203 4.10 -6.43 -15.02
CA THR A 203 5.33 -6.94 -15.65
C THR A 203 6.56 -6.52 -14.88
N GLY A 204 7.47 -7.47 -14.61
CA GLY A 204 8.72 -7.22 -13.88
C GLY A 204 8.57 -7.08 -12.35
N ALA A 205 7.36 -7.20 -11.81
CA ALA A 205 7.16 -7.46 -10.38
C ALA A 205 7.15 -8.97 -10.13
N LEU A 206 7.80 -9.44 -9.06
CA LEU A 206 7.66 -10.84 -8.64
C LEU A 206 6.27 -11.03 -8.05
N GLU A 207 5.45 -11.83 -8.72
CA GLU A 207 4.03 -12.02 -8.41
C GLU A 207 3.83 -12.79 -7.09
N LEU A 208 2.84 -12.36 -6.30
CA LEU A 208 2.24 -13.19 -5.25
C LEU A 208 1.01 -13.92 -5.81
N ALA A 209 0.09 -13.17 -6.41
CA ALA A 209 -1.13 -13.71 -7.02
C ALA A 209 -1.56 -12.82 -8.19
N ARG A 210 -1.29 -13.28 -9.40
CA ARG A 210 -1.55 -12.53 -10.65
C ARG A 210 -2.99 -12.04 -10.78
N SER A 211 -3.96 -12.83 -10.31
CA SER A 211 -5.38 -12.49 -10.35
C SER A 211 -5.80 -11.40 -9.35
N LEU A 212 -4.91 -11.03 -8.40
CA LEU A 212 -5.21 -10.11 -7.31
C LEU A 212 -4.19 -8.97 -7.18
N ASP A 213 -2.96 -9.15 -7.67
CA ASP A 213 -1.87 -8.21 -7.53
C ASP A 213 -2.17 -6.87 -8.21
N THR A 214 -1.84 -5.77 -7.54
CA THR A 214 -1.85 -4.42 -8.10
C THR A 214 -0.55 -3.70 -7.76
N VAL A 215 -0.04 -2.90 -8.70
CA VAL A 215 1.12 -2.01 -8.50
C VAL A 215 0.60 -0.65 -8.06
N CYS A 216 1.03 -0.18 -6.90
CA CYS A 216 0.48 1.01 -6.26
C CYS A 216 1.53 1.73 -5.41
N ALA A 217 1.17 2.90 -4.89
CA ALA A 217 2.04 3.68 -4.02
C ALA A 217 1.34 4.18 -2.75
N MET A 218 2.16 4.50 -1.76
CA MET A 218 1.78 5.21 -0.54
C MET A 218 2.47 6.57 -0.51
N THR A 219 1.75 7.60 -0.06
CA THR A 219 2.22 8.99 -0.01
C THR A 219 1.61 9.73 1.19
N ARG A 220 1.78 11.05 1.27
CA ARG A 220 1.24 11.88 2.37
C ARG A 220 -0.13 12.48 2.08
N SER A 221 -0.58 12.50 0.83
CA SER A 221 -1.87 13.04 0.44
C SER A 221 -2.50 12.25 -0.70
N VAL A 222 -3.81 12.37 -0.85
CA VAL A 222 -4.52 11.80 -2.00
C VAL A 222 -3.97 12.34 -3.30
N GLN A 223 -3.69 13.66 -3.38
CA GLN A 223 -3.15 14.27 -4.60
C GLN A 223 -1.78 13.70 -4.96
N ASP A 224 -0.90 13.45 -3.99
CA ASP A 224 0.39 12.81 -4.24
C ASP A 224 0.22 11.38 -4.77
N CYS A 225 -0.75 10.60 -4.23
CA CYS A 225 -1.08 9.28 -4.76
C CYS A 225 -1.51 9.35 -6.23
N LEU A 226 -2.33 10.33 -6.60
CA LEU A 226 -2.79 10.52 -7.98
C LEU A 226 -1.64 10.90 -8.92
N THR A 227 -0.72 11.75 -8.47
CA THR A 227 0.49 12.11 -9.22
C THR A 227 1.35 10.88 -9.50
N VAL A 228 1.60 10.05 -8.49
CA VAL A 228 2.39 8.82 -8.63
C VAL A 228 1.67 7.78 -9.48
N ASP A 229 0.37 7.57 -9.28
CA ASP A 229 -0.46 6.66 -10.08
C ASP A 229 -0.43 7.04 -11.57
N GLY A 230 -0.54 8.33 -11.88
CA GLY A 230 -0.43 8.83 -13.24
C GLY A 230 0.90 8.47 -13.91
N VAL A 231 2.00 8.56 -13.18
CA VAL A 231 3.32 8.11 -13.66
C VAL A 231 3.34 6.60 -13.84
N LEU A 232 2.87 5.82 -12.86
CA LEU A 232 2.91 4.36 -12.90
C LEU A 232 2.01 3.76 -13.98
N SER A 233 0.82 4.30 -14.17
CA SER A 233 -0.14 3.83 -15.18
C SER A 233 0.16 4.38 -16.57
N GLY A 234 0.84 5.53 -16.66
CA GLY A 234 0.97 6.30 -17.90
C GLY A 234 -0.31 7.04 -18.30
N ALA A 235 -1.29 7.13 -17.41
CA ALA A 235 -2.60 7.75 -17.64
C ALA A 235 -3.06 8.54 -16.42
N MET A 236 -2.92 9.87 -16.48
CA MET A 236 -3.32 10.75 -15.39
C MET A 236 -4.83 10.67 -15.12
N LEU A 237 -5.19 10.56 -13.85
CA LEU A 237 -6.57 10.76 -13.40
C LEU A 237 -6.80 12.26 -13.21
N ASN A 238 -7.41 12.90 -14.22
CA ASN A 238 -7.77 14.31 -14.15
C ASN A 238 -9.04 14.49 -13.31
N VAL A 239 -8.87 14.59 -12.01
CA VAL A 239 -9.97 14.66 -11.05
C VAL A 239 -10.05 16.02 -10.39
N LYS A 240 -11.27 16.48 -10.17
CA LYS A 240 -11.57 17.65 -9.34
C LYS A 240 -12.34 17.20 -8.10
N ARG A 241 -11.95 17.73 -6.94
CA ARG A 241 -12.68 17.52 -5.71
C ARG A 241 -14.16 17.94 -5.87
N ARG A 242 -15.07 17.07 -5.48
CA ARG A 242 -16.49 17.32 -5.42
C ARG A 242 -16.91 17.70 -3.98
N PRO A 243 -17.99 18.44 -3.77
CA PRO A 243 -18.54 18.65 -2.42
C PRO A 243 -19.06 17.32 -1.86
N LEU A 244 -18.94 17.12 -0.54
CA LEU A 244 -19.51 15.94 0.14
C LEU A 244 -21.04 15.96 0.18
N SER A 245 -21.65 17.13 0.08
CA SER A 245 -23.10 17.27 0.06
C SER A 245 -23.72 16.48 -1.08
N GLY A 246 -24.62 15.56 -0.73
CA GLY A 246 -25.30 14.67 -1.67
C GLY A 246 -24.54 13.41 -2.06
N MET A 247 -23.26 13.24 -1.66
CA MET A 247 -22.58 11.96 -1.84
C MET A 247 -23.23 10.88 -0.99
N ARG A 248 -23.35 9.68 -1.55
CA ARG A 248 -23.96 8.51 -0.92
C ARG A 248 -22.89 7.49 -0.60
N PHE A 249 -22.68 7.23 0.68
CA PHE A 249 -21.73 6.23 1.14
C PHE A 249 -22.45 4.98 1.66
N ALA A 250 -22.11 3.83 1.11
CA ALA A 250 -22.53 2.55 1.63
C ALA A 250 -21.74 2.20 2.90
N LEU A 251 -22.43 1.82 3.96
CA LEU A 251 -21.86 1.32 5.21
C LEU A 251 -22.30 -0.15 5.42
N PRO A 252 -21.53 -1.13 4.90
CA PRO A 252 -21.87 -2.54 5.05
C PRO A 252 -21.88 -2.98 6.50
N GLN A 253 -22.94 -3.69 6.90
CA GLN A 253 -23.12 -4.23 8.24
C GLN A 253 -22.55 -5.66 8.38
N THR A 254 -22.18 -6.31 7.27
CA THR A 254 -21.61 -7.65 7.25
C THR A 254 -20.08 -7.60 7.26
N THR A 255 -19.45 -8.32 8.17
CA THR A 255 -18.00 -8.60 8.25
C THR A 255 -17.11 -7.39 8.54
N LEU A 256 -17.23 -6.26 7.81
CA LEU A 256 -16.24 -5.18 7.81
C LEU A 256 -16.14 -4.43 9.15
N LEU A 257 -17.19 -4.45 9.95
CA LEU A 257 -17.29 -3.78 11.26
C LEU A 257 -17.14 -4.75 12.43
N ASP A 258 -16.96 -6.06 12.19
CA ASP A 258 -16.88 -7.06 13.25
C ASP A 258 -15.59 -6.95 14.05
N GLY A 259 -15.67 -7.04 15.38
CA GLY A 259 -14.53 -7.15 16.26
C GLY A 259 -13.53 -6.01 16.16
N LEU A 260 -14.01 -4.78 15.97
CA LEU A 260 -13.16 -3.58 16.00
C LEU A 260 -12.62 -3.36 17.41
N ASP A 261 -11.34 -2.98 17.52
CA ASP A 261 -10.86 -2.46 18.80
C ASP A 261 -11.42 -1.05 19.07
N ASP A 262 -11.39 -0.63 20.34
CA ASP A 262 -11.98 0.62 20.80
C ASP A 262 -11.39 1.85 20.07
N THR A 263 -10.09 1.84 19.78
CA THR A 263 -9.41 2.95 19.12
C THR A 263 -9.90 3.10 17.69
N VAL A 264 -9.97 1.97 16.96
CA VAL A 264 -10.47 1.93 15.59
C VAL A 264 -11.95 2.31 15.55
N ALA A 265 -12.78 1.72 16.41
CA ALA A 265 -14.21 2.01 16.48
C ALA A 265 -14.50 3.50 16.72
N LYS A 266 -13.80 4.12 17.68
CA LYS A 266 -13.94 5.56 17.99
C LYS A 266 -13.48 6.44 16.84
N ALA A 267 -12.32 6.16 16.22
CA ALA A 267 -11.80 6.93 15.10
C ALA A 267 -12.73 6.83 13.88
N PHE A 268 -13.24 5.63 13.59
CA PHE A 268 -14.18 5.40 12.51
C PHE A 268 -15.51 6.13 12.73
N ALA A 269 -16.13 6.01 13.91
CA ALA A 269 -17.36 6.68 14.27
C ALA A 269 -17.23 8.21 14.15
N ARG A 270 -16.12 8.80 14.62
CA ARG A 270 -15.81 10.22 14.44
C ARG A 270 -15.74 10.63 12.96
N SER A 271 -15.16 9.77 12.14
CA SER A 271 -15.02 10.02 10.70
C SER A 271 -16.38 10.00 10.01
N VAL A 272 -17.19 8.98 10.26
CA VAL A 272 -18.57 8.88 9.76
C VAL A 272 -19.40 10.10 10.16
N SER A 273 -19.34 10.52 11.44
CA SER A 273 -20.04 11.70 11.93
C SER A 273 -19.58 12.98 11.22
N ALA A 274 -18.27 13.11 10.93
CA ALA A 274 -17.74 14.28 10.22
C ALA A 274 -18.22 14.35 8.77
N LEU A 275 -18.27 13.22 8.08
CA LEU A 275 -18.75 13.14 6.70
C LEU A 275 -20.26 13.46 6.64
N SER A 276 -21.05 12.91 7.57
CA SER A 276 -22.47 13.23 7.68
C SER A 276 -22.70 14.71 7.97
N ALA A 277 -21.94 15.31 8.89
CA ALA A 277 -22.02 16.75 9.20
C ALA A 277 -21.60 17.63 8.01
N ALA A 278 -20.78 17.13 7.10
CA ALA A 278 -20.41 17.80 5.85
C ALA A 278 -21.44 17.59 4.72
N GLY A 279 -22.57 16.93 5.00
CA GLY A 279 -23.71 16.76 4.09
C GLY A 279 -23.70 15.46 3.28
N ALA A 280 -22.80 14.53 3.58
CA ALA A 280 -22.82 13.20 2.98
C ALA A 280 -23.96 12.34 3.58
N GLN A 281 -24.56 11.48 2.76
CA GLN A 281 -25.52 10.47 3.18
C GLN A 281 -24.81 9.16 3.50
N ILE A 282 -24.85 8.73 4.74
CA ILE A 282 -24.33 7.45 5.18
C ILE A 282 -25.48 6.45 5.23
N ILE A 283 -25.41 5.41 4.42
CA ILE A 283 -26.51 4.46 4.22
C ILE A 283 -26.02 3.06 4.65
N GLU A 284 -26.60 2.54 5.71
CA GLU A 284 -26.35 1.19 6.15
C GLU A 284 -26.98 0.19 5.17
N ILE A 285 -26.18 -0.78 4.74
CA ILE A 285 -26.59 -1.85 3.83
C ILE A 285 -26.14 -3.22 4.36
N PRO A 286 -26.89 -4.29 4.13
CA PRO A 286 -26.44 -5.62 4.59
C PRO A 286 -25.17 -6.09 3.88
N LEU A 287 -25.09 -5.99 2.55
CA LEU A 287 -24.00 -6.49 1.68
C LEU A 287 -23.54 -7.90 2.12
N THR A 288 -24.48 -8.83 2.18
CA THR A 288 -24.27 -10.20 2.69
C THR A 288 -23.28 -11.01 1.88
N GLU A 289 -23.05 -10.65 0.62
CA GLU A 289 -22.06 -11.21 -0.30
C GLU A 289 -20.65 -11.24 0.29
N LEU A 290 -20.30 -10.27 1.16
CA LEU A 290 -19.01 -10.26 1.84
C LEU A 290 -18.79 -11.49 2.71
N GLY A 291 -19.84 -12.04 3.29
CA GLY A 291 -19.80 -13.27 4.08
C GLY A 291 -19.53 -14.55 3.28
N GLU A 292 -19.68 -14.49 1.95
CA GLU A 292 -19.43 -15.62 1.06
C GLU A 292 -17.94 -15.82 0.71
N ILE A 293 -17.11 -14.77 0.84
CA ILE A 293 -15.71 -14.79 0.43
C ILE A 293 -14.92 -15.99 0.98
N PRO A 294 -15.02 -16.36 2.28
CA PRO A 294 -14.29 -17.52 2.79
C PRO A 294 -14.65 -18.83 2.08
N LYS A 295 -15.92 -19.03 1.72
CA LYS A 295 -16.40 -20.21 0.98
C LYS A 295 -15.93 -20.17 -0.47
N LEU A 296 -16.06 -19.03 -1.14
CA LEU A 296 -15.66 -18.85 -2.54
C LEU A 296 -14.14 -18.95 -2.73
N ASN A 297 -13.37 -18.61 -1.72
CA ASN A 297 -11.91 -18.69 -1.71
C ASN A 297 -11.38 -20.03 -1.16
N ALA A 298 -12.22 -21.04 -1.02
CA ALA A 298 -11.87 -22.40 -0.63
C ALA A 298 -11.89 -23.34 -1.86
N PRO A 299 -11.03 -24.39 -1.89
CA PRO A 299 -9.96 -24.70 -0.95
C PRO A 299 -8.69 -23.92 -1.23
N GLY A 300 -7.91 -23.65 -0.19
CA GLY A 300 -6.56 -23.08 -0.29
C GLY A 300 -6.49 -21.58 -0.50
N GLY A 301 -7.37 -21.01 -1.30
CA GLY A 301 -7.41 -19.58 -1.66
C GLY A 301 -6.59 -19.24 -2.91
N LEU A 302 -7.01 -18.20 -3.65
CA LEU A 302 -6.34 -17.75 -4.89
C LEU A 302 -4.87 -17.42 -4.64
N SER A 303 -4.55 -16.64 -3.60
CA SER A 303 -3.15 -16.26 -3.32
C SER A 303 -2.24 -17.44 -3.03
N PRO A 304 -2.56 -18.43 -2.18
CA PRO A 304 -1.75 -19.64 -2.01
C PRO A 304 -1.57 -20.46 -3.28
N ILE A 305 -2.64 -20.63 -4.09
CA ILE A 305 -2.58 -21.42 -5.32
C ILE A 305 -1.61 -20.78 -6.33
N GLU A 306 -1.75 -19.48 -6.56
CA GLU A 306 -0.91 -18.77 -7.53
C GLU A 306 0.52 -18.58 -7.02
N ALA A 307 0.71 -18.33 -5.70
CA ALA A 307 2.02 -18.32 -5.08
C ALA A 307 2.72 -19.68 -5.18
N TYR A 308 1.99 -20.80 -5.02
CA TYR A 308 2.56 -22.13 -5.21
C TYR A 308 3.03 -22.35 -6.65
N ALA A 309 2.26 -21.91 -7.65
CA ALA A 309 2.67 -21.98 -9.04
C ALA A 309 3.98 -21.22 -9.31
N VAL A 310 4.19 -20.08 -8.66
CA VAL A 310 5.41 -19.26 -8.78
C VAL A 310 6.60 -19.86 -8.00
N HIS A 311 6.35 -20.41 -6.80
CA HIS A 311 7.43 -20.74 -5.84
C HIS A 311 7.67 -22.21 -5.61
N HIS A 312 6.91 -23.14 -6.20
CA HIS A 312 7.05 -24.58 -5.94
C HIS A 312 8.48 -25.10 -6.17
N ALA A 313 9.14 -24.64 -7.24
CA ALA A 313 10.52 -25.03 -7.54
C ALA A 313 11.53 -24.52 -6.49
N ARG A 314 11.33 -23.27 -5.98
CA ARG A 314 12.14 -22.71 -4.89
C ARG A 314 11.93 -23.48 -3.59
N LEU A 315 10.66 -23.80 -3.25
CA LEU A 315 10.33 -24.62 -2.08
C LEU A 315 10.96 -26.02 -2.12
N ALA A 316 10.93 -26.66 -3.29
CA ALA A 316 11.54 -27.97 -3.48
C ALA A 316 13.08 -27.93 -3.32
N LYS A 317 13.71 -26.82 -3.71
CA LYS A 317 15.18 -26.66 -3.66
C LYS A 317 15.70 -26.28 -2.27
N SER A 318 14.99 -25.40 -1.53
CA SER A 318 15.50 -24.81 -0.28
C SER A 318 14.37 -24.33 0.62
N LYS A 319 13.57 -25.28 1.14
CA LYS A 319 12.45 -24.97 2.03
C LYS A 319 12.90 -24.24 3.32
N GLU A 320 14.04 -24.63 3.85
CA GLU A 320 14.62 -24.09 5.09
C GLU A 320 15.07 -22.64 4.97
N GLY A 321 15.26 -22.16 3.74
CA GLY A 321 15.62 -20.77 3.45
C GLY A 321 14.42 -19.81 3.45
N PHE A 322 13.20 -20.32 3.49
CA PHE A 322 11.99 -19.51 3.58
C PHE A 322 11.68 -19.11 5.03
N ASP A 323 10.97 -18.00 5.21
CA ASP A 323 10.14 -17.83 6.41
C ASP A 323 9.16 -19.01 6.48
N HIS A 324 9.20 -19.78 7.57
CA HIS A 324 8.35 -20.97 7.73
C HIS A 324 6.85 -20.66 7.63
N ARG A 325 6.42 -19.46 8.04
CA ARG A 325 5.04 -18.99 7.95
C ARG A 325 4.62 -18.72 6.50
N VAL A 326 5.52 -18.16 5.71
CA VAL A 326 5.34 -17.93 4.27
C VAL A 326 5.34 -19.26 3.52
N ALA A 327 6.30 -20.15 3.80
CA ALA A 327 6.35 -21.49 3.21
C ALA A 327 5.06 -22.28 3.49
N ALA A 328 4.56 -22.25 4.74
CA ALA A 328 3.32 -22.92 5.11
C ALA A 328 2.12 -22.42 4.32
N ARG A 329 2.01 -21.09 4.11
CA ARG A 329 0.91 -20.48 3.34
C ARG A 329 0.99 -20.82 1.85
N ILE A 330 2.18 -20.79 1.25
CA ILE A 330 2.39 -21.18 -0.15
C ILE A 330 1.99 -22.66 -0.34
N ALA A 331 2.37 -23.54 0.60
CA ALA A 331 2.06 -24.96 0.54
C ALA A 331 0.55 -25.28 0.52
N LEU A 332 -0.33 -24.40 0.99
CA LEU A 332 -1.79 -24.56 0.90
C LEU A 332 -2.29 -24.65 -0.54
N GLY A 333 -1.55 -24.10 -1.51
CA GLY A 333 -1.90 -24.19 -2.93
C GLY A 333 -1.56 -25.55 -3.57
N ALA A 334 -0.66 -26.32 -2.97
CA ALA A 334 -0.15 -27.57 -3.56
C ALA A 334 -1.24 -28.63 -3.89
N PRO A 335 -2.23 -28.89 -3.02
CA PRO A 335 -3.23 -29.93 -3.29
C PRO A 335 -4.37 -29.49 -4.22
N VAL A 336 -4.42 -28.20 -4.61
CA VAL A 336 -5.55 -27.68 -5.37
C VAL A 336 -5.40 -28.01 -6.86
N THR A 337 -6.44 -28.61 -7.43
CA THR A 337 -6.44 -28.99 -8.85
C THR A 337 -6.75 -27.78 -9.76
N ALA A 338 -6.37 -27.88 -11.03
CA ALA A 338 -6.74 -26.88 -12.04
C ALA A 338 -8.26 -26.70 -12.15
N GLN A 339 -9.04 -27.78 -12.03
CA GLN A 339 -10.50 -27.73 -12.05
C GLN A 339 -11.06 -26.90 -10.89
N GLN A 340 -10.55 -27.10 -9.67
CA GLN A 340 -10.95 -26.32 -8.50
C GLN A 340 -10.58 -24.85 -8.64
N TYR A 341 -9.38 -24.57 -9.14
CA TYR A 341 -8.93 -23.19 -9.37
C TYR A 341 -9.80 -22.45 -10.40
N LEU A 342 -10.13 -23.08 -11.54
CA LEU A 342 -11.02 -22.49 -12.54
C LEU A 342 -12.42 -22.24 -11.99
N ALA A 343 -12.97 -23.20 -11.23
CA ALA A 343 -14.27 -23.02 -10.57
C ALA A 343 -14.25 -21.86 -9.55
N MET A 344 -13.14 -21.64 -8.84
CA MET A 344 -12.98 -20.48 -7.94
C MET A 344 -13.01 -19.16 -8.71
N LEU A 345 -12.35 -19.09 -9.88
CA LEU A 345 -12.34 -17.88 -10.72
C LEU A 345 -13.75 -17.60 -11.26
N ASP A 346 -14.47 -18.60 -11.76
CA ASP A 346 -15.85 -18.45 -12.27
C ASP A 346 -16.80 -17.99 -11.17
N ASN A 347 -16.78 -18.65 -10.01
CA ASN A 347 -17.59 -18.26 -8.85
C ASN A 347 -17.28 -16.84 -8.37
N ARG A 348 -16.02 -16.43 -8.45
CA ARG A 348 -15.61 -15.07 -8.13
C ARG A 348 -16.20 -14.05 -9.10
N LEU A 349 -16.23 -14.32 -10.41
CA LEU A 349 -16.84 -13.43 -11.39
C LEU A 349 -18.33 -13.23 -11.14
N ASP A 350 -19.07 -14.31 -10.81
CA ASP A 350 -20.49 -14.23 -10.45
C ASP A 350 -20.69 -13.41 -9.16
N TRP A 351 -19.81 -13.59 -8.19
CA TRP A 351 -19.83 -12.80 -6.95
C TRP A 351 -19.56 -11.32 -7.21
N ILE A 352 -18.55 -10.98 -8.05
CA ILE A 352 -18.23 -9.60 -8.44
C ILE A 352 -19.47 -8.93 -9.04
N ALA A 353 -20.14 -9.57 -10.00
CA ALA A 353 -21.33 -9.00 -10.63
C ALA A 353 -22.45 -8.69 -9.62
N ARG A 354 -22.66 -9.57 -8.62
CA ARG A 354 -23.67 -9.35 -7.56
C ARG A 354 -23.30 -8.18 -6.65
N VAL A 355 -22.02 -8.05 -6.28
CA VAL A 355 -21.54 -6.95 -5.43
C VAL A 355 -21.59 -5.63 -6.20
N GLU A 356 -21.21 -5.60 -7.47
CA GLU A 356 -21.32 -4.41 -8.32
C GLU A 356 -22.78 -3.91 -8.39
N LEU A 357 -23.75 -4.81 -8.60
CA LEU A 357 -25.16 -4.48 -8.58
C LEU A 357 -25.62 -3.95 -7.21
N ALA A 358 -25.18 -4.55 -6.12
CA ALA A 358 -25.55 -4.13 -4.76
C ALA A 358 -24.97 -2.74 -4.40
N LEU A 359 -23.88 -2.34 -5.04
CA LEU A 359 -23.22 -1.04 -4.83
C LEU A 359 -23.65 0.04 -5.84
N GLU A 360 -24.54 -0.27 -6.77
CA GLU A 360 -25.02 0.71 -7.76
C GLU A 360 -25.65 1.94 -7.09
N GLY A 361 -25.25 3.13 -7.53
CA GLY A 361 -25.74 4.41 -7.01
C GLY A 361 -25.08 4.87 -5.70
N PHE A 362 -24.04 4.20 -5.22
CA PHE A 362 -23.18 4.70 -4.15
C PHE A 362 -21.89 5.31 -4.72
N ASP A 363 -21.41 6.40 -4.10
CA ASP A 363 -20.15 7.04 -4.48
C ASP A 363 -18.93 6.29 -3.91
N ALA A 364 -19.05 5.61 -2.78
CA ALA A 364 -18.06 4.71 -2.20
C ALA A 364 -18.64 3.85 -1.07
N VAL A 365 -17.94 2.76 -0.76
CA VAL A 365 -18.09 1.97 0.48
C VAL A 365 -17.16 2.54 1.53
N LEU A 366 -17.65 2.67 2.79
CA LEU A 366 -16.88 3.08 3.96
C LEU A 366 -16.66 1.91 4.90
N CYS A 367 -15.43 1.74 5.38
CA CYS A 367 -15.10 0.88 6.51
C CYS A 367 -13.75 1.29 7.12
N PRO A 368 -13.39 0.81 8.33
CA PRO A 368 -12.01 0.87 8.81
C PRO A 368 -11.10 0.07 7.88
N THR A 369 -9.90 0.57 7.59
CA THR A 369 -8.93 -0.18 6.75
C THR A 369 -8.54 -1.49 7.44
N THR A 370 -8.24 -1.43 8.74
CA THR A 370 -7.94 -2.57 9.59
C THR A 370 -8.87 -2.58 10.81
N PRO A 371 -9.30 -3.73 11.32
CA PRO A 371 -10.18 -3.79 12.48
C PRO A 371 -9.47 -3.46 13.80
N THR A 372 -8.14 -3.53 13.83
CA THR A 372 -7.33 -3.26 15.01
C THR A 372 -6.18 -2.30 14.69
N ILE A 373 -5.63 -1.66 15.72
CA ILE A 373 -4.36 -0.93 15.64
C ILE A 373 -3.20 -1.89 15.39
N ALA A 374 -2.01 -1.34 15.16
CA ALA A 374 -0.80 -2.13 14.89
C ALA A 374 -0.45 -3.05 16.08
N PRO A 375 -0.36 -4.38 15.90
CA PRO A 375 0.10 -5.31 16.92
C PRO A 375 1.57 -5.11 17.30
N GLU A 376 1.94 -5.58 18.50
CA GLU A 376 3.33 -5.58 18.97
C GLU A 376 4.16 -6.63 18.23
N ILE A 377 5.35 -6.27 17.74
CA ILE A 377 6.26 -7.19 17.02
C ILE A 377 6.57 -8.41 17.87
N ALA A 378 6.99 -8.22 19.11
CA ALA A 378 7.43 -9.30 20.01
C ALA A 378 6.34 -10.37 20.23
N LYS A 379 5.06 -9.97 20.32
CA LYS A 379 3.94 -10.93 20.49
C LYS A 379 3.74 -11.80 19.27
N LEU A 380 3.94 -11.24 18.07
CA LEU A 380 3.75 -11.96 16.81
C LEU A 380 4.96 -12.83 16.45
N GLU A 381 6.16 -12.41 16.83
CA GLU A 381 7.37 -13.24 16.66
C GLU A 381 7.37 -14.45 17.59
N ALA A 382 6.82 -14.33 18.78
CA ALA A 382 6.80 -15.39 19.78
C ALA A 382 5.76 -16.50 19.52
N SER A 383 4.74 -16.28 18.64
CA SER A 383 3.65 -17.23 18.42
C SER A 383 3.14 -17.19 16.99
N ASP A 384 3.22 -18.34 16.31
CA ASP A 384 2.65 -18.51 14.97
C ASP A 384 1.11 -18.40 14.99
N GLU A 385 0.45 -18.89 16.05
CA GLU A 385 -0.99 -18.73 16.21
C GLU A 385 -1.39 -17.25 16.28
N ALA A 386 -0.69 -16.45 17.11
CA ALA A 386 -0.90 -15.01 17.20
C ALA A 386 -0.63 -14.33 15.86
N PHE A 387 0.43 -14.72 15.16
CA PHE A 387 0.77 -14.19 13.83
C PHE A 387 -0.34 -14.46 12.82
N PHE A 388 -0.79 -15.71 12.67
CA PHE A 388 -1.81 -16.06 11.67
C PHE A 388 -3.15 -15.43 12.00
N LYS A 389 -3.53 -15.36 13.28
CA LYS A 389 -4.74 -14.66 13.72
C LYS A 389 -4.69 -13.17 13.37
N ALA A 390 -3.61 -12.50 13.73
CA ALA A 390 -3.42 -11.08 13.41
C ALA A 390 -3.37 -10.84 11.89
N ASN A 391 -2.69 -11.71 11.13
CA ASN A 391 -2.64 -11.60 9.67
C ASN A 391 -4.03 -11.72 9.03
N GLY A 392 -4.85 -12.66 9.47
CA GLY A 392 -6.23 -12.80 9.00
C GLY A 392 -7.08 -11.57 9.31
N GLN A 393 -6.96 -11.04 10.54
CA GLN A 393 -7.67 -9.82 10.94
C GLN A 393 -7.23 -8.60 10.11
N MET A 394 -5.92 -8.37 9.96
CA MET A 394 -5.39 -7.22 9.21
C MET A 394 -5.84 -7.19 7.74
N LEU A 395 -5.95 -8.35 7.11
CA LEU A 395 -6.33 -8.46 5.70
C LEU A 395 -7.84 -8.53 5.45
N ARG A 396 -8.66 -8.79 6.47
CA ARG A 396 -10.09 -9.07 6.33
C ARG A 396 -10.83 -8.01 5.51
N ASN A 397 -10.71 -6.75 5.89
CA ASN A 397 -11.44 -5.66 5.25
C ASN A 397 -10.88 -5.32 3.87
N THR A 398 -9.57 -5.28 3.75
CA THR A 398 -8.88 -4.91 2.52
C THR A 398 -9.00 -5.98 1.44
N PHE A 399 -8.95 -7.27 1.81
CA PHE A 399 -9.03 -8.39 0.87
C PHE A 399 -10.35 -8.41 0.10
N ALA A 400 -11.47 -8.01 0.70
CA ALA A 400 -12.76 -7.95 0.03
C ALA A 400 -12.71 -7.12 -1.28
N PHE A 401 -11.97 -6.01 -1.27
CA PHE A 401 -11.82 -5.13 -2.43
C PHE A 401 -10.70 -5.53 -3.39
N ASN A 402 -9.78 -6.43 -3.01
CA ASN A 402 -8.95 -7.16 -3.97
C ASN A 402 -9.79 -8.24 -4.67
N PHE A 403 -10.60 -8.95 -3.90
CA PHE A 403 -11.49 -9.98 -4.45
C PHE A 403 -12.57 -9.40 -5.38
N LEU A 404 -12.90 -8.11 -5.25
CA LEU A 404 -13.79 -7.34 -6.11
C LEU A 404 -13.11 -6.74 -7.35
N ASP A 405 -11.79 -6.82 -7.50
CA ASP A 405 -11.00 -6.07 -8.51
C ASP A 405 -11.11 -4.53 -8.38
N GLY A 406 -11.76 -4.06 -7.35
CA GLY A 406 -12.08 -2.66 -7.13
C GLY A 406 -10.88 -1.76 -6.80
N CYS A 407 -11.13 -0.47 -6.74
CA CYS A 407 -10.17 0.53 -6.29
C CYS A 407 -10.44 0.96 -4.83
N SER A 408 -9.41 1.41 -4.12
CA SER A 408 -9.55 1.81 -2.72
C SER A 408 -8.50 2.82 -2.29
N PHE A 409 -8.91 3.78 -1.45
CA PHE A 409 -8.00 4.62 -0.67
C PHE A 409 -8.07 4.25 0.81
N SER A 410 -6.93 4.28 1.49
CA SER A 410 -6.84 4.30 2.96
C SER A 410 -6.36 5.68 3.38
N LEU A 411 -7.16 6.40 4.15
CA LEU A 411 -6.89 7.76 4.61
C LEU A 411 -6.70 7.79 6.13
N PRO A 412 -5.69 8.49 6.67
CA PRO A 412 -5.53 8.67 8.11
C PRO A 412 -6.77 9.33 8.73
N CYS A 413 -7.33 8.74 9.78
CA CYS A 413 -8.51 9.27 10.48
C CYS A 413 -8.39 9.32 12.00
N HIS A 414 -7.23 8.98 12.54
CA HIS A 414 -6.88 9.14 13.97
C HIS A 414 -6.65 10.61 14.33
N SER A 415 -6.82 10.93 15.62
CA SER A 415 -6.47 12.24 16.17
C SER A 415 -4.98 12.27 16.61
N ALA A 416 -4.45 13.48 16.80
CA ALA A 416 -3.09 13.63 17.33
C ALA A 416 -2.94 12.91 18.68
N GLY A 417 -1.86 12.14 18.85
CA GLY A 417 -1.59 11.35 20.06
C GLY A 417 -2.30 10.00 20.14
N GLU A 418 -3.19 9.68 19.21
CA GLU A 418 -3.77 8.33 19.09
C GLU A 418 -2.90 7.43 18.21
N GLN A 419 -3.05 6.11 18.38
CA GLN A 419 -2.50 5.14 17.42
C GLN A 419 -3.13 5.36 16.04
N ALA A 420 -2.32 5.15 14.99
CA ALA A 420 -2.77 5.38 13.62
C ALA A 420 -3.93 4.45 13.24
N VAL A 421 -4.95 5.03 12.63
CA VAL A 421 -6.13 4.36 12.10
C VAL A 421 -6.42 4.88 10.70
N GLY A 422 -6.75 3.98 9.77
CA GLY A 422 -7.16 4.31 8.41
C GLY A 422 -8.67 4.18 8.19
N LEU A 423 -9.27 5.20 7.57
CA LEU A 423 -10.59 5.12 6.94
C LEU A 423 -10.40 4.61 5.51
N MET A 424 -11.04 3.51 5.16
CA MET A 424 -11.03 3.00 3.79
C MET A 424 -12.26 3.46 3.02
N LEU A 425 -12.00 4.00 1.83
CA LEU A 425 -12.97 4.29 0.78
C LEU A 425 -12.75 3.31 -0.34
N SER A 426 -13.78 2.63 -0.80
CA SER A 426 -13.66 1.62 -1.87
C SER A 426 -14.78 1.73 -2.89
N SER A 427 -14.48 1.37 -4.13
CA SER A 427 -15.46 1.26 -5.21
C SER A 427 -15.14 0.07 -6.11
N VAL A 428 -15.99 -0.17 -7.09
CA VAL A 428 -15.86 -1.24 -8.08
C VAL A 428 -14.72 -0.96 -9.06
N ARG A 429 -14.37 -1.94 -9.88
CA ARG A 429 -13.32 -1.82 -10.89
C ARG A 429 -13.66 -0.75 -11.93
N GLY A 430 -12.69 0.13 -12.21
CA GLY A 430 -12.81 1.20 -13.21
C GLY A 430 -13.25 2.56 -12.64
N ASP A 431 -13.69 2.60 -11.39
CA ASP A 431 -14.15 3.82 -10.72
C ASP A 431 -13.01 4.68 -10.13
N ASP A 432 -11.76 4.43 -10.52
CA ASP A 432 -10.58 5.11 -9.95
C ASP A 432 -10.73 6.64 -9.94
N ALA A 433 -11.22 7.24 -11.02
CA ALA A 433 -11.38 8.68 -11.11
C ALA A 433 -12.52 9.21 -10.21
N ALA A 434 -13.65 8.50 -10.17
CA ALA A 434 -14.79 8.85 -9.32
C ALA A 434 -14.40 8.72 -7.83
N LEU A 435 -13.77 7.62 -7.45
CA LEU A 435 -13.31 7.39 -6.09
C LEU A 435 -12.23 8.40 -5.67
N ALA A 436 -11.34 8.79 -6.58
CA ALA A 436 -10.33 9.82 -6.30
C ALA A 436 -10.96 11.19 -6.00
N ALA A 437 -12.03 11.57 -6.72
CA ALA A 437 -12.77 12.81 -6.42
C ALA A 437 -13.42 12.78 -5.02
N VAL A 438 -13.94 11.61 -4.63
CA VAL A 438 -14.47 11.34 -3.27
C VAL A 438 -13.36 11.44 -2.24
N ALA A 439 -12.22 10.76 -2.47
CA ALA A 439 -11.10 10.72 -1.54
C ALA A 439 -10.52 12.12 -1.26
N LEU A 440 -10.38 12.97 -2.29
CA LEU A 440 -9.97 14.37 -2.13
C LEU A 440 -10.94 15.17 -1.24
N ALA A 441 -12.24 14.91 -1.37
CA ALA A 441 -13.25 15.59 -0.55
C ALA A 441 -13.22 15.12 0.91
N VAL A 442 -13.08 13.80 1.11
CA VAL A 442 -13.00 13.17 2.44
C VAL A 442 -11.72 13.61 3.16
N GLU A 443 -10.55 13.57 2.49
CA GLU A 443 -9.28 14.05 3.05
C GLU A 443 -9.38 15.50 3.55
N ALA A 444 -9.98 16.39 2.76
CA ALA A 444 -10.18 17.79 3.15
C ALA A 444 -11.10 17.93 4.38
N ALA A 445 -12.15 17.13 4.48
CA ALA A 445 -13.05 17.15 5.63
C ALA A 445 -12.38 16.62 6.91
N LEU A 446 -11.59 15.56 6.81
CA LEU A 446 -10.83 15.01 7.94
C LEU A 446 -9.68 15.95 8.37
N GLY A 447 -8.96 16.54 7.42
CA GLY A 447 -7.85 17.47 7.69
C GLY A 447 -8.27 18.81 8.31
N SER A 448 -9.50 19.28 8.06
CA SER A 448 -10.04 20.52 8.66
C SER A 448 -10.27 20.39 10.17
N ARG A 449 -10.39 19.18 10.71
CA ARG A 449 -10.57 18.90 12.15
C ARG A 449 -9.27 19.01 12.92
N ASN A 450 -8.16 18.54 12.38
CA ASN A 450 -6.84 18.58 13.04
C ASN A 450 -6.27 20.01 13.17
N LYS A 451 -6.90 21.01 12.50
CA LYS A 451 -6.55 22.43 12.62
C LYS A 451 -7.39 23.19 13.66
N LYS A 452 -8.46 22.59 14.22
CA LYS A 452 -9.38 23.21 15.18
C LYS A 452 -9.25 22.67 16.61
N GLY A 453 -8.38 21.72 16.86
CA GLY A 453 -7.94 21.20 18.17
C GLY A 453 -6.48 21.62 18.42
#